data_5fd75557432a99e95e22bc9e857f3dbe
#
_entry.id   5fd75557432a99e95e22bc9e857f3dbe
#
_cell.length_a   1.000
_cell.length_b   1.000
_cell.length_c   1.000
_cell.angle_alpha   90.00
_cell.angle_beta   90.00
_cell.angle_gamma   90.00
#
_symmetry.space_group_name_H-M   'P 1'
#
loop_
_entity.id
_entity.type
_entity.pdbx_description
1 polymer ?
#
loop_
_entity_poly.entity_id
_entity_poly.type
_entity_poly.pdbx_seq_one_letter_code
_entity_poly.pdbx_strand_id
1 'polypeptide(L)'
;MENIIVYIYNKNLELIGQPYVTLYEEFIENPQAFYPDWDEKEMYASKDKLQYPIIDEVTKLIREKTQEELKIEGIITLDDGEYVENGKLIKVEYDEKLGYYKKAWDKENHIWYEGTTHDEFVKMRADKILEYSQLEEDKKALENSKFSTQEEIQFIVEKMQALEKEINDIADKIKTL
;
A
#
# COMPACT_ATOMS: atom_id res chain seq x y z
N MET A 1 -40.29 -9.41 5.96
CA MET A 1 -39.21 -9.21 4.95
C MET A 1 -38.78 -7.76 5.07
N GLU A 2 -37.47 -7.51 5.14
CA GLU A 2 -36.99 -6.12 5.14
C GLU A 2 -37.00 -5.61 3.70
N ASN A 3 -37.55 -4.40 3.52
CA ASN A 3 -37.49 -3.74 2.22
C ASN A 3 -36.05 -3.26 1.96
N ILE A 4 -35.59 -3.37 0.74
CA ILE A 4 -34.32 -2.81 0.27
C ILE A 4 -34.55 -1.53 -0.52
N ILE A 5 -33.54 -0.70 -0.62
CA ILE A 5 -33.56 0.50 -1.45
C ILE A 5 -32.90 0.18 -2.78
N VAL A 6 -33.53 0.57 -3.88
CA VAL A 6 -32.90 0.61 -5.21
C VAL A 6 -32.51 2.05 -5.49
N TYR A 7 -31.26 2.24 -5.93
CA TYR A 7 -30.73 3.57 -6.25
C TYR A 7 -30.80 3.81 -7.75
N ILE A 8 -31.52 4.86 -8.16
CA ILE A 8 -31.75 5.20 -9.56
C ILE A 8 -30.86 6.39 -9.94
N TYR A 9 -30.10 6.23 -10.99
CA TYR A 9 -29.22 7.25 -11.54
C TYR A 9 -29.69 7.64 -12.96
N ASN A 10 -29.56 8.92 -13.32
CA ASN A 10 -29.79 9.38 -14.67
C ASN A 10 -28.55 9.15 -15.55
N LYS A 11 -28.61 9.49 -16.83
CA LYS A 11 -27.46 9.38 -17.77
C LYS A 11 -26.25 10.24 -17.41
N ASN A 12 -26.42 11.26 -16.57
CA ASN A 12 -25.32 12.07 -16.04
C ASN A 12 -24.74 11.47 -14.77
N LEU A 13 -25.18 10.27 -14.37
CA LEU A 13 -24.77 9.54 -13.16
C LEU A 13 -25.17 10.25 -11.85
N GLU A 14 -26.19 11.10 -11.90
CA GLU A 14 -26.75 11.75 -10.73
C GLU A 14 -27.85 10.86 -10.11
N LEU A 15 -27.83 10.72 -8.80
CA LEU A 15 -28.85 9.97 -8.05
C LEU A 15 -30.18 10.73 -8.09
N ILE A 16 -31.22 10.15 -8.71
CA ILE A 16 -32.52 10.78 -8.93
C ILE A 16 -33.68 10.08 -8.22
N GLY A 17 -33.50 8.85 -7.75
CA GLY A 17 -34.58 8.11 -7.09
C GLY A 17 -34.06 7.04 -6.14
N GLN A 18 -34.89 6.68 -5.13
CA GLN A 18 -34.59 5.68 -4.11
C GLN A 18 -35.87 4.92 -3.70
N PRO A 19 -36.51 4.18 -4.62
CA PRO A 19 -37.70 3.41 -4.29
C PRO A 19 -37.36 2.23 -3.34
N TYR A 20 -38.34 1.87 -2.52
CA TYR A 20 -38.30 0.69 -1.68
C TYR A 20 -38.92 -0.49 -2.41
N VAL A 21 -38.26 -1.61 -2.39
CA VAL A 21 -38.70 -2.86 -3.01
C VAL A 21 -38.44 -4.02 -2.04
N THR A 22 -39.14 -5.15 -2.23
CA THR A 22 -38.88 -6.35 -1.45
C THR A 22 -37.64 -7.10 -1.97
N LEU A 23 -37.49 -7.17 -3.30
CA LEU A 23 -36.35 -7.79 -3.98
C LEU A 23 -35.91 -6.90 -5.16
N TYR A 24 -34.62 -6.86 -5.41
CA TYR A 24 -34.06 -6.11 -6.54
C TYR A 24 -34.57 -6.63 -7.90
N GLU A 25 -34.73 -7.93 -7.99
CA GLU A 25 -35.23 -8.62 -9.18
C GLU A 25 -36.63 -8.17 -9.55
N GLU A 26 -37.51 -7.91 -8.56
CA GLU A 26 -38.86 -7.36 -8.79
C GLU A 26 -38.82 -5.96 -9.43
N PHE A 27 -37.82 -5.15 -9.00
CA PHE A 27 -37.62 -3.83 -9.63
C PHE A 27 -37.16 -3.99 -11.09
N ILE A 28 -36.21 -4.87 -11.36
CA ILE A 28 -35.68 -5.10 -12.73
C ILE A 28 -36.77 -5.63 -13.68
N GLU A 29 -37.64 -6.49 -13.18
CA GLU A 29 -38.75 -7.05 -13.99
C GLU A 29 -39.85 -6.02 -14.30
N ASN A 30 -40.12 -5.11 -13.37
CA ASN A 30 -41.17 -4.11 -13.55
C ASN A 30 -40.82 -2.76 -12.84
N PRO A 31 -39.81 -2.03 -13.35
CA PRO A 31 -39.31 -0.85 -12.69
C PRO A 31 -40.34 0.28 -12.57
N GLN A 32 -41.26 0.43 -13.55
CA GLN A 32 -42.30 1.47 -13.53
C GLN A 32 -43.34 1.25 -12.41
N ALA A 33 -43.48 0.04 -11.88
CA ALA A 33 -44.35 -0.20 -10.72
C ALA A 33 -43.80 0.46 -9.43
N PHE A 34 -42.51 0.64 -9.34
CA PHE A 34 -41.82 1.20 -8.17
C PHE A 34 -41.32 2.63 -8.42
N TYR A 35 -41.05 2.98 -9.67
CA TYR A 35 -40.62 4.30 -10.12
C TYR A 35 -41.32 4.64 -11.46
N PRO A 36 -42.49 5.34 -11.42
CA PRO A 36 -43.33 5.56 -12.60
C PRO A 36 -42.63 6.27 -13.77
N ASP A 37 -41.65 7.16 -13.45
CA ASP A 37 -40.88 7.91 -14.45
C ASP A 37 -39.68 7.13 -15.03
N TRP A 38 -39.61 5.83 -14.79
CA TRP A 38 -38.49 5.00 -15.27
C TRP A 38 -38.40 4.97 -16.78
N ASP A 39 -37.20 5.31 -17.27
CA ASP A 39 -36.83 5.17 -18.69
C ASP A 39 -35.54 4.37 -18.80
N GLU A 40 -35.61 3.16 -19.31
CA GLU A 40 -34.46 2.24 -19.47
C GLU A 40 -33.33 2.76 -20.36
N LYS A 41 -33.59 3.80 -21.20
CA LYS A 41 -32.60 4.42 -22.07
C LYS A 41 -31.82 5.54 -21.40
N GLU A 42 -32.41 6.14 -20.37
CA GLU A 42 -31.90 7.33 -19.72
C GLU A 42 -31.53 7.11 -18.24
N MET A 43 -31.88 5.91 -17.68
CA MET A 43 -31.74 5.61 -16.27
C MET A 43 -31.06 4.29 -16.01
N TYR A 44 -30.39 4.23 -14.88
CA TYR A 44 -29.66 3.04 -14.41
C TYR A 44 -30.05 2.74 -12.96
N ALA A 45 -30.16 1.46 -12.60
CA ALA A 45 -30.47 1.02 -11.25
C ALA A 45 -29.29 0.31 -10.61
N SER A 46 -29.07 0.54 -9.32
CA SER A 46 -28.08 -0.15 -8.50
C SER A 46 -28.69 -0.64 -7.19
N LYS A 47 -28.19 -1.77 -6.70
CA LYS A 47 -28.48 -2.28 -5.34
C LYS A 47 -27.83 -1.42 -4.25
N ASP A 48 -26.69 -0.81 -4.60
CA ASP A 48 -25.88 -0.04 -3.67
C ASP A 48 -25.89 1.43 -4.04
N LYS A 49 -25.78 2.30 -3.04
CA LYS A 49 -25.56 3.72 -3.26
C LYS A 49 -24.10 3.93 -3.68
N LEU A 50 -23.93 4.32 -4.93
CA LEU A 50 -22.63 4.56 -5.53
C LEU A 50 -22.13 5.96 -5.18
N GLN A 51 -20.86 6.06 -4.81
CA GLN A 51 -20.20 7.35 -4.53
C GLN A 51 -19.56 7.91 -5.81
N TYR A 52 -18.96 7.04 -6.60
CA TYR A 52 -18.32 7.38 -7.88
C TYR A 52 -18.86 6.44 -8.97
N PRO A 53 -20.12 6.67 -9.39
CA PRO A 53 -20.76 5.83 -10.39
C PRO A 53 -20.07 5.94 -11.76
N ILE A 54 -20.04 4.82 -12.47
CA ILE A 54 -19.62 4.74 -13.86
C ILE A 54 -20.50 3.72 -14.60
N ILE A 55 -20.69 3.91 -15.90
CA ILE A 55 -21.32 2.92 -16.75
C ILE A 55 -20.22 2.02 -17.30
N ASP A 56 -20.31 0.74 -17.00
CA ASP A 56 -19.39 -0.25 -17.53
C ASP A 56 -19.57 -0.39 -19.04
N GLU A 57 -18.49 -0.24 -19.79
CA GLU A 57 -18.56 -0.20 -21.27
C GLU A 57 -18.99 -1.53 -21.89
N VAL A 58 -18.74 -2.65 -21.21
CA VAL A 58 -19.04 -4.00 -21.70
C VAL A 58 -20.46 -4.42 -21.33
N THR A 59 -20.80 -4.31 -20.06
CA THR A 59 -22.08 -4.78 -19.52
C THR A 59 -23.20 -3.77 -19.70
N LYS A 60 -22.87 -2.49 -19.91
CA LYS A 60 -23.78 -1.33 -19.93
C LYS A 60 -24.53 -1.13 -18.62
N LEU A 61 -24.06 -1.73 -17.54
CA LEU A 61 -24.61 -1.58 -16.19
C LEU A 61 -23.86 -0.47 -15.44
N ILE A 62 -24.57 0.19 -14.52
CA ILE A 62 -23.93 1.13 -13.60
C ILE A 62 -23.21 0.36 -12.50
N ARG A 63 -22.02 0.83 -12.13
CA ARG A 63 -21.22 0.30 -11.03
C ARG A 63 -20.43 1.40 -10.34
N GLU A 64 -19.88 1.10 -9.20
CA GLU A 64 -18.85 1.91 -8.55
C GLU A 64 -17.55 1.86 -9.36
N LYS A 65 -16.82 2.97 -9.43
CA LYS A 65 -15.46 2.99 -9.96
C LYS A 65 -14.54 2.16 -9.09
N THR A 66 -13.63 1.46 -9.73
CA THR A 66 -12.56 0.73 -9.03
C THR A 66 -11.54 1.71 -8.44
N GLN A 67 -10.74 1.23 -7.46
CA GLN A 67 -9.63 2.02 -6.90
C GLN A 67 -8.64 2.47 -7.99
N GLU A 68 -8.40 1.64 -8.99
CA GLU A 68 -7.52 1.96 -10.12
C GLU A 68 -8.09 3.09 -10.97
N GLU A 69 -9.39 3.05 -11.31
CA GLU A 69 -10.06 4.12 -12.04
C GLU A 69 -10.03 5.45 -11.27
N LEU A 70 -10.25 5.40 -9.94
CA LEU A 70 -10.18 6.57 -9.08
C LEU A 70 -8.76 7.16 -9.00
N LYS A 71 -7.72 6.30 -8.99
CA LYS A 71 -6.31 6.71 -9.05
C LYS A 71 -5.97 7.35 -10.40
N ILE A 72 -6.39 6.73 -11.49
CA ILE A 72 -6.16 7.24 -12.86
C ILE A 72 -6.77 8.62 -13.04
N GLU A 73 -7.96 8.85 -12.50
CA GLU A 73 -8.66 10.14 -12.56
C GLU A 73 -8.14 11.16 -11.52
N GLY A 74 -7.23 10.78 -10.64
CA GLY A 74 -6.70 11.66 -9.60
C GLY A 74 -7.67 11.98 -8.46
N ILE A 75 -8.73 11.19 -8.31
CA ILE A 75 -9.72 11.35 -7.23
C ILE A 75 -9.13 10.87 -5.90
N ILE A 76 -8.34 9.81 -5.94
CA ILE A 76 -7.56 9.31 -4.81
C ILE A 76 -6.06 9.34 -5.14
N THR A 77 -5.24 9.46 -4.11
CA THR A 77 -3.78 9.54 -4.25
C THR A 77 -3.18 8.21 -4.68
N LEU A 78 -2.12 8.30 -5.48
CA LEU A 78 -1.27 7.16 -5.83
C LEU A 78 -0.45 6.71 -4.61
N ASP A 79 -0.27 5.41 -4.49
CA ASP A 79 0.66 4.83 -3.52
C ASP A 79 2.12 4.97 -4.01
N ASP A 80 3.07 4.77 -3.10
CA ASP A 80 4.48 4.70 -3.49
C ASP A 80 4.70 3.51 -4.44
N GLY A 81 5.45 3.75 -5.50
CA GLY A 81 5.62 2.78 -6.59
C GLY A 81 4.55 2.87 -7.68
N GLU A 82 3.61 3.79 -7.59
CA GLU A 82 2.57 3.97 -8.60
C GLU A 82 2.70 5.30 -9.33
N TYR A 83 2.39 5.28 -10.64
CA TYR A 83 2.21 6.48 -11.46
C TYR A 83 1.22 6.22 -12.59
N VAL A 84 0.69 7.28 -13.18
CA VAL A 84 -0.24 7.18 -14.32
C VAL A 84 0.47 7.61 -15.60
N GLU A 85 0.47 6.75 -16.61
CA GLU A 85 1.00 7.04 -17.91
C GLU A 85 0.02 6.59 -19.02
N ASN A 86 -0.29 7.48 -19.94
CA ASN A 86 -1.21 7.23 -21.06
C ASN A 86 -2.59 6.68 -20.60
N GLY A 87 -3.11 7.17 -19.47
CA GLY A 87 -4.39 6.74 -18.89
C GLY A 87 -4.38 5.34 -18.28
N LYS A 88 -3.21 4.83 -17.93
CA LYS A 88 -3.04 3.53 -17.25
C LYS A 88 -2.26 3.70 -15.96
N LEU A 89 -2.67 2.97 -14.94
CA LEU A 89 -1.92 2.87 -13.69
C LEU A 89 -0.74 1.91 -13.91
N ILE A 90 0.47 2.42 -13.68
CA ILE A 90 1.71 1.63 -13.72
C ILE A 90 2.17 1.41 -12.29
N LYS A 91 2.60 0.18 -11.98
CA LYS A 91 3.16 -0.20 -10.69
C LYS A 91 4.60 -0.64 -10.87
N VAL A 92 5.49 -0.03 -10.11
CA VAL A 92 6.92 -0.37 -10.04
C VAL A 92 7.19 -1.04 -8.71
N GLU A 93 7.33 -2.35 -8.75
CA GLU A 93 7.65 -3.14 -7.57
C GLU A 93 9.05 -2.81 -7.05
N TYR A 94 9.20 -2.74 -5.73
CA TYR A 94 10.50 -2.60 -5.11
C TYR A 94 11.29 -3.91 -5.21
N ASP A 95 12.51 -3.85 -5.76
CA ASP A 95 13.42 -5.01 -5.75
C ASP A 95 14.13 -5.09 -4.39
N GLU A 96 13.79 -6.08 -3.57
CA GLU A 96 14.40 -6.33 -2.25
C GLU A 96 15.93 -6.55 -2.33
N LYS A 97 16.47 -6.89 -3.50
CA LYS A 97 17.92 -7.03 -3.70
C LYS A 97 18.67 -5.71 -3.62
N LEU A 98 17.98 -4.58 -3.79
CA LEU A 98 18.56 -3.25 -3.63
C LEU A 98 18.98 -2.99 -2.18
N GLY A 99 18.33 -3.65 -1.21
CA GLY A 99 18.72 -3.63 0.19
C GLY A 99 18.74 -2.22 0.81
N TYR A 100 17.76 -1.37 0.44
CA TYR A 100 17.65 -0.04 1.04
C TYR A 100 17.21 -0.15 2.50
N TYR A 101 17.82 0.64 3.35
CA TYR A 101 17.44 0.75 4.76
C TYR A 101 16.08 1.43 4.94
N LYS A 102 15.83 2.43 4.11
CA LYS A 102 14.56 3.15 4.06
C LYS A 102 14.17 3.34 2.60
N LYS A 103 13.33 2.45 2.10
CA LYS A 103 12.83 2.60 0.74
C LYS A 103 11.98 3.86 0.62
N ALA A 104 12.24 4.69 -0.38
CA ALA A 104 11.49 5.88 -0.73
C ALA A 104 11.20 5.90 -2.22
N TRP A 105 10.10 6.55 -2.60
CA TRP A 105 9.64 6.63 -3.98
C TRP A 105 9.83 8.03 -4.54
N ASP A 106 10.58 8.12 -5.64
CA ASP A 106 10.70 9.34 -6.43
C ASP A 106 9.55 9.43 -7.43
N LYS A 107 8.61 10.32 -7.16
CA LYS A 107 7.40 10.52 -7.98
C LYS A 107 7.68 11.18 -9.33
N GLU A 108 8.81 11.88 -9.48
CA GLU A 108 9.17 12.55 -10.73
C GLU A 108 9.89 11.62 -11.69
N ASN A 109 10.80 10.79 -11.15
CA ASN A 109 11.60 9.85 -11.94
C ASN A 109 11.02 8.45 -11.99
N HIS A 110 9.96 8.16 -11.23
CA HIS A 110 9.30 6.86 -11.13
C HIS A 110 10.26 5.72 -10.75
N ILE A 111 11.11 5.96 -9.74
CA ILE A 111 12.09 5.00 -9.25
C ILE A 111 12.09 4.91 -7.72
N TRP A 112 12.43 3.72 -7.23
CA TRP A 112 12.76 3.53 -5.82
C TRP A 112 14.19 3.98 -5.54
N TYR A 113 14.40 4.65 -4.40
CA TYR A 113 15.72 5.09 -3.97
C TYR A 113 15.92 4.90 -2.47
N GLU A 114 17.19 4.96 -2.02
CA GLU A 114 17.54 4.96 -0.60
C GLU A 114 17.10 6.28 0.05
N GLY A 115 16.10 6.20 0.91
CA GLY A 115 15.54 7.37 1.60
C GLY A 115 16.20 7.71 2.93
N THR A 116 17.18 6.89 3.37
CA THR A 116 17.93 7.15 4.60
C THR A 116 18.88 8.33 4.37
N THR A 117 18.79 9.34 5.22
CA THR A 117 19.68 10.50 5.14
C THR A 117 21.08 10.21 5.68
N HIS A 118 22.07 11.02 5.31
CA HIS A 118 23.43 10.95 5.85
C HIS A 118 23.43 10.92 7.38
N ASP A 119 22.68 11.80 8.04
CA ASP A 119 22.65 11.89 9.50
C ASP A 119 21.97 10.66 10.14
N GLU A 120 20.94 10.11 9.50
CA GLU A 120 20.33 8.85 9.93
C GLU A 120 21.35 7.71 9.85
N PHE A 121 22.12 7.59 8.77
CA PHE A 121 23.16 6.58 8.64
C PHE A 121 24.28 6.76 9.68
N VAL A 122 24.73 8.01 9.91
CA VAL A 122 25.75 8.31 10.94
C VAL A 122 25.26 7.85 12.31
N LYS A 123 23.99 8.14 12.65
CA LYS A 123 23.38 7.69 13.90
C LYS A 123 23.29 6.17 13.98
N MET A 124 22.75 5.52 12.95
CA MET A 124 22.66 4.05 12.89
C MET A 124 24.03 3.40 13.10
N ARG A 125 25.08 3.93 12.45
CA ARG A 125 26.43 3.43 12.60
C ARG A 125 26.94 3.60 14.02
N ALA A 126 26.70 4.75 14.65
CA ALA A 126 27.10 5.00 16.04
C ALA A 126 26.42 4.01 17.01
N ASP A 127 25.10 3.78 16.83
CA ASP A 127 24.34 2.84 17.66
C ASP A 127 24.90 1.40 17.51
N LYS A 128 25.25 0.98 16.28
CA LYS A 128 25.87 -0.32 16.02
C LYS A 128 27.27 -0.46 16.61
N ILE A 129 28.07 0.60 16.62
CA ILE A 129 29.39 0.62 17.26
C ILE A 129 29.25 0.46 18.78
N LEU A 130 28.27 1.09 19.41
CA LEU A 130 28.00 0.92 20.84
C LEU A 130 27.58 -0.51 21.16
N GLU A 131 26.72 -1.11 20.34
CA GLU A 131 26.32 -2.52 20.47
C GLU A 131 27.55 -3.45 20.34
N TYR A 132 28.43 -3.20 19.39
CA TYR A 132 29.66 -3.95 19.22
C TYR A 132 30.58 -3.86 20.46
N SER A 133 30.75 -2.65 21.00
CA SER A 133 31.56 -2.44 22.21
C SER A 133 30.99 -3.18 23.41
N GLN A 134 29.67 -3.27 23.55
CA GLN A 134 29.05 -4.05 24.60
C GLN A 134 29.35 -5.56 24.43
N LEU A 135 29.24 -6.07 23.20
CA LEU A 135 29.60 -7.47 22.94
C LEU A 135 31.08 -7.77 23.19
N GLU A 136 31.99 -6.81 22.97
CA GLU A 136 33.40 -6.98 23.37
C GLU A 136 33.58 -7.14 24.89
N GLU A 137 32.85 -6.33 25.68
CA GLU A 137 32.86 -6.44 27.15
C GLU A 137 32.27 -7.77 27.60
N ASP A 138 31.12 -8.18 27.04
CA ASP A 138 30.47 -9.46 27.35
C ASP A 138 31.37 -10.64 27.00
N LYS A 139 32.06 -10.62 25.86
CA LYS A 139 33.04 -11.62 25.46
C LYS A 139 34.15 -11.74 26.49
N LYS A 140 34.77 -10.62 26.90
CA LYS A 140 35.83 -10.59 27.90
C LYS A 140 35.35 -11.14 29.24
N ALA A 141 34.12 -10.82 29.66
CA ALA A 141 33.51 -11.34 30.85
C ALA A 141 33.34 -12.87 30.81
N LEU A 142 32.88 -13.41 29.69
CA LEU A 142 32.76 -14.86 29.50
C LEU A 142 34.12 -15.55 29.47
N GLU A 143 35.10 -15.02 28.74
CA GLU A 143 36.45 -15.57 28.67
C GLU A 143 37.14 -15.67 30.07
N ASN A 144 36.83 -14.75 30.97
CA ASN A 144 37.34 -14.73 32.34
C ASN A 144 36.48 -15.52 33.34
N SER A 145 35.31 -16.01 32.95
CA SER A 145 34.40 -16.76 33.80
C SER A 145 34.78 -18.23 33.88
N LYS A 146 34.74 -18.79 35.10
CA LYS A 146 34.92 -20.24 35.31
C LYS A 146 33.71 -21.08 34.91
N PHE A 147 32.59 -20.42 34.63
CA PHE A 147 31.29 -21.05 34.36
C PHE A 147 30.87 -20.95 32.92
N SER A 148 31.56 -20.16 32.09
CA SER A 148 31.24 -20.01 30.68
C SER A 148 31.66 -21.23 29.87
N THR A 149 30.93 -21.46 28.81
CA THR A 149 31.22 -22.52 27.84
C THR A 149 31.84 -21.92 26.54
N GLN A 150 32.55 -22.77 25.80
CA GLN A 150 33.08 -22.34 24.49
C GLN A 150 31.99 -21.97 23.52
N GLU A 151 30.83 -22.59 23.61
CA GLU A 151 29.66 -22.31 22.78
C GLU A 151 29.10 -20.89 23.01
N GLU A 152 29.05 -20.45 24.29
CA GLU A 152 28.61 -19.08 24.62
C GLU A 152 29.57 -18.03 24.07
N ILE A 153 30.88 -18.26 24.18
CA ILE A 153 31.89 -17.37 23.60
C ILE A 153 31.77 -17.33 22.09
N GLN A 154 31.61 -18.47 21.43
CA GLN A 154 31.48 -18.57 19.99
C GLN A 154 30.21 -17.82 19.48
N PHE A 155 29.10 -17.93 20.19
CA PHE A 155 27.88 -17.20 19.88
C PHE A 155 28.08 -15.68 19.89
N ILE A 156 28.80 -15.15 20.89
CA ILE A 156 29.13 -13.71 20.92
C ILE A 156 30.05 -13.32 19.74
N VAL A 157 31.06 -14.15 19.43
CA VAL A 157 31.96 -13.90 18.30
C VAL A 157 31.20 -13.82 16.96
N GLU A 158 30.26 -14.72 16.73
CA GLU A 158 29.44 -14.73 15.53
C GLU A 158 28.57 -13.45 15.42
N LYS A 159 27.97 -13.02 16.55
CA LYS A 159 27.24 -11.74 16.59
C LYS A 159 28.15 -10.55 16.28
N MET A 160 29.35 -10.51 16.86
CA MET A 160 30.30 -9.43 16.60
C MET A 160 30.70 -9.39 15.11
N GLN A 161 30.95 -10.52 14.48
CA GLN A 161 31.29 -10.60 13.06
C GLN A 161 30.15 -10.09 12.16
N ALA A 162 28.89 -10.45 12.47
CA ALA A 162 27.72 -9.96 11.76
C ALA A 162 27.60 -8.44 11.89
N LEU A 163 27.77 -7.92 13.12
CA LEU A 163 27.66 -6.50 13.41
C LEU A 163 28.79 -5.68 12.77
N GLU A 164 30.01 -6.20 12.76
CA GLU A 164 31.16 -5.59 12.08
C GLU A 164 30.88 -5.40 10.58
N LYS A 165 30.29 -6.42 9.94
CA LYS A 165 29.86 -6.33 8.55
C LYS A 165 28.84 -5.21 8.36
N GLU A 166 27.78 -5.16 9.20
CA GLU A 166 26.76 -4.09 9.12
C GLU A 166 27.37 -2.69 9.30
N ILE A 167 28.27 -2.51 10.27
CA ILE A 167 28.98 -1.24 10.52
C ILE A 167 29.76 -0.79 9.28
N ASN A 168 30.44 -1.73 8.60
CA ASN A 168 31.19 -1.44 7.38
C ASN A 168 30.25 -1.13 6.20
N ASP A 169 29.19 -1.89 6.01
CA ASP A 169 28.18 -1.65 4.98
C ASP A 169 27.55 -0.24 5.12
N ILE A 170 27.22 0.18 6.35
CA ILE A 170 26.72 1.53 6.63
C ILE A 170 27.80 2.58 6.35
N ALA A 171 29.06 2.33 6.70
CA ALA A 171 30.16 3.25 6.41
C ALA A 171 30.36 3.48 4.91
N ASP A 172 30.16 2.45 4.11
CA ASP A 172 30.24 2.59 2.65
C ASP A 172 29.04 3.35 2.07
N LYS A 173 27.85 3.16 2.61
CA LYS A 173 26.67 3.97 2.26
C LYS A 173 26.90 5.46 2.57
N ILE A 174 27.46 5.81 3.75
CA ILE A 174 27.77 7.19 4.14
C ILE A 174 28.72 7.87 3.13
N LYS A 175 29.66 7.13 2.55
CA LYS A 175 30.63 7.68 1.55
C LYS A 175 30.00 7.95 0.19
N THR A 176 28.88 7.32 -0.11
CA THR A 176 28.20 7.41 -1.42
C THR A 176 27.07 8.43 -1.47
N LEU A 177 26.69 8.99 -0.33
CA LEU A 177 25.74 10.10 -0.17
C LEU A 177 26.42 11.46 -0.21
#